data_76ceb86e4e80639cf42c0ba15db7b43e
#
_entry.id   76ceb86e4e80639cf42c0ba15db7b43e
#
_cell.length_a   1.000
_cell.length_b   1.000
_cell.length_c   1.000
_cell.angle_alpha   90.00
_cell.angle_beta   90.00
_cell.angle_gamma   90.00
#
_symmetry.space_group_name_H-M   'P 1'
#
loop_
_entity.id
_entity.type
_entity.pdbx_description
1 polymer ?
#
loop_
_entity_poly.entity_id
_entity_poly.type
_entity_poly.pdbx_seq_one_letter_code
_entity_poly.pdbx_strand_id
1 'polypeptide(L)'
;MIPPKSIQASPHILSLLNDLHSKSQSQMYTFWAIKLFTAFFSISSWTKSDDDYMRDKFIALEPEKCEFIYLLARSTGARNIVEAGTSFGVSTIYLALVAGQNVTSLPRSEPGNSKPWAKVIATEKEASKAEKARQHWRIAGDDVEPWISLLEGDLLETLPRELEGTGEIDLLLLDIWIPLALPTLQLVKPRLRRGALVITDMTGIAKTAYADLLGYLHDPANGFRTMTTPFSGGLEVSVYLPDLE
;
A
#
# COMPACT_ATOMS: atom_id res chain seq x y z
N MET A 1 8.79 22.66 -1.92
CA MET A 1 7.79 22.16 -0.94
C MET A 1 8.50 21.97 0.40
N ILE A 2 7.86 22.26 1.53
CA ILE A 2 8.46 22.00 2.85
C ILE A 2 8.39 20.48 3.05
N PRO A 3 9.50 19.81 3.45
CA PRO A 3 9.45 18.37 3.67
C PRO A 3 8.39 18.01 4.72
N PRO A 4 7.68 16.89 4.56
CA PRO A 4 6.63 16.50 5.48
C PRO A 4 7.19 16.32 6.89
N LYS A 5 6.60 16.99 7.87
CA LYS A 5 6.98 16.86 9.29
C LYS A 5 6.56 15.54 9.92
N SER A 6 5.68 14.81 9.24
CA SER A 6 5.10 13.54 9.66
C SER A 6 6.02 12.35 9.47
N ILE A 7 7.03 12.44 8.58
CA ILE A 7 7.92 11.35 8.22
C ILE A 7 9.30 11.56 8.84
N GLN A 8 9.77 10.56 9.56
CA GLN A 8 11.14 10.51 10.04
C GLN A 8 12.00 9.75 9.00
N ALA A 9 12.76 10.49 8.21
CA ALA A 9 13.67 9.93 7.21
C ALA A 9 14.85 10.89 6.96
N SER A 10 15.89 10.40 6.31
CA SER A 10 17.02 11.24 5.89
C SER A 10 16.56 12.30 4.88
N PRO A 11 17.23 13.46 4.80
CA PRO A 11 16.91 14.50 3.81
C PRO A 11 16.94 13.97 2.36
N HIS A 12 17.78 12.99 2.09
CA HIS A 12 17.88 12.33 0.79
C HIS A 12 16.57 11.59 0.44
N ILE A 13 16.04 10.77 1.37
CA ILE A 13 14.78 10.04 1.16
C ILE A 13 13.60 11.00 1.04
N LEU A 14 13.56 12.06 1.85
CA LEU A 14 12.50 13.08 1.76
C LEU A 14 12.52 13.80 0.41
N SER A 15 13.71 14.11 -0.13
CA SER A 15 13.84 14.67 -1.46
C SER A 15 13.37 13.71 -2.55
N LEU A 16 13.78 12.45 -2.47
CA LEU A 16 13.34 11.40 -3.42
C LEU A 16 11.81 11.27 -3.41
N LEU A 17 11.18 11.17 -2.24
CA LEU A 17 9.72 11.07 -2.12
C LEU A 17 9.01 12.28 -2.73
N ASN A 18 9.53 13.50 -2.47
CA ASN A 18 8.99 14.72 -3.07
C ASN A 18 9.06 14.69 -4.60
N ASP A 19 10.17 14.24 -5.17
CA ASP A 19 10.36 14.15 -6.62
C ASP A 19 9.43 13.10 -7.25
N LEU A 20 9.28 11.93 -6.59
CA LEU A 20 8.39 10.87 -7.05
C LEU A 20 6.92 11.30 -7.00
N HIS A 21 6.48 11.93 -5.92
CA HIS A 21 5.11 12.46 -5.81
C HIS A 21 4.85 13.58 -6.82
N SER A 22 5.81 14.49 -7.02
CA SER A 22 5.69 15.55 -8.03
C SER A 22 5.52 14.99 -9.43
N LYS A 23 6.27 13.93 -9.75
CA LYS A 23 6.14 13.20 -11.02
C LYS A 23 4.77 12.54 -11.17
N SER A 24 4.28 11.88 -10.12
CA SER A 24 2.95 11.26 -10.10
C SER A 24 1.85 12.30 -10.31
N GLN A 25 1.88 13.38 -9.55
CA GLN A 25 0.90 14.46 -9.66
C GLN A 25 0.86 15.08 -11.05
N SER A 26 2.02 15.33 -11.68
CA SER A 26 2.07 15.89 -13.03
C SER A 26 1.39 15.00 -14.07
N GLN A 27 1.54 13.67 -13.95
CA GLN A 27 0.88 12.72 -14.86
C GLN A 27 -0.62 12.58 -14.56
N MET A 28 -1.01 12.65 -13.30
CA MET A 28 -2.43 12.65 -12.89
C MET A 28 -3.15 13.88 -13.42
N TYR A 29 -2.59 15.07 -13.29
CA TYR A 29 -3.17 16.31 -13.87
C TYR A 29 -3.35 16.21 -15.37
N THR A 30 -2.37 15.67 -16.08
CA THR A 30 -2.45 15.47 -17.53
C THR A 30 -3.58 14.52 -17.89
N PHE A 31 -3.73 13.40 -17.16
CA PHE A 31 -4.82 12.46 -17.36
C PHE A 31 -6.19 13.09 -17.15
N TRP A 32 -6.39 13.79 -16.03
CA TRP A 32 -7.66 14.47 -15.74
C TRP A 32 -7.99 15.59 -16.72
N ALA A 33 -6.98 16.34 -17.20
CA ALA A 33 -7.18 17.34 -18.22
C ALA A 33 -7.65 16.72 -19.54
N ILE A 34 -7.07 15.59 -19.94
CA ILE A 34 -7.49 14.83 -21.14
C ILE A 34 -8.91 14.29 -20.94
N LYS A 35 -9.22 13.68 -19.77
CA LYS A 35 -10.55 13.15 -19.46
C LYS A 35 -11.61 14.25 -19.44
N LEU A 36 -11.32 15.40 -18.85
CA LEU A 36 -12.22 16.56 -18.85
C LEU A 36 -12.49 17.05 -20.28
N PHE A 37 -11.44 17.13 -21.11
CA PHE A 37 -11.57 17.51 -22.51
C PHE A 37 -12.41 16.49 -23.31
N THR A 38 -12.17 15.19 -23.10
CA THR A 38 -12.94 14.13 -23.79
C THR A 38 -14.37 14.00 -23.26
N ALA A 39 -14.60 14.24 -21.94
CA ALA A 39 -15.95 14.24 -21.36
C ALA A 39 -16.83 15.37 -21.90
N PHE A 40 -16.22 16.46 -22.35
CA PHE A 40 -16.96 17.52 -23.06
C PHE A 40 -17.55 17.04 -24.39
N PHE A 41 -17.00 15.96 -24.97
CA PHE A 41 -17.46 15.37 -26.24
C PHE A 41 -18.15 14.02 -26.12
N SER A 42 -18.07 13.35 -24.95
CA SER A 42 -18.73 12.05 -24.71
C SER A 42 -18.86 11.77 -23.22
N ILE A 43 -20.04 11.35 -22.78
CA ILE A 43 -20.23 10.73 -21.46
C ILE A 43 -19.61 9.33 -21.55
N SER A 44 -18.34 9.20 -21.18
CA SER A 44 -17.64 7.93 -21.24
C SER A 44 -17.44 7.37 -19.83
N SER A 45 -18.07 6.25 -19.58
CA SER A 45 -17.69 5.37 -18.47
C SER A 45 -16.23 4.91 -18.60
N TRP A 46 -15.61 4.53 -17.50
CA TRP A 46 -14.28 3.91 -17.51
C TRP A 46 -14.25 2.68 -18.42
N THR A 47 -13.27 2.60 -19.30
CA THR A 47 -13.17 1.57 -20.33
C THR A 47 -11.87 0.78 -20.20
N LYS A 48 -11.79 -0.37 -20.88
CA LYS A 48 -10.54 -1.15 -20.99
C LYS A 48 -9.38 -0.34 -21.58
N SER A 49 -9.69 0.61 -22.47
CA SER A 49 -8.68 1.54 -23.03
C SER A 49 -8.11 2.47 -21.95
N ASP A 50 -8.90 2.82 -20.93
CA ASP A 50 -8.43 3.61 -19.79
C ASP A 50 -7.50 2.79 -18.91
N ASP A 51 -7.80 1.50 -18.68
CA ASP A 51 -6.91 0.57 -17.98
C ASP A 51 -5.56 0.42 -18.70
N ASP A 52 -5.58 0.22 -20.02
CA ASP A 52 -4.38 0.10 -20.85
C ASP A 52 -3.57 1.40 -20.84
N TYR A 53 -4.24 2.56 -20.87
CA TYR A 53 -3.58 3.86 -20.76
C TYR A 53 -2.94 4.06 -19.38
N MET A 54 -3.63 3.66 -18.31
CA MET A 54 -3.15 3.82 -16.93
C MET A 54 -1.99 2.86 -16.60
N ARG A 55 -1.87 1.74 -17.32
CA ARG A 55 -0.81 0.75 -17.10
C ARG A 55 0.59 1.37 -17.14
N ASP A 56 0.84 2.29 -18.05
CA ASP A 56 2.15 2.93 -18.23
C ASP A 56 2.33 4.23 -17.42
N LYS A 57 1.29 4.67 -16.70
CA LYS A 57 1.35 5.94 -15.97
C LYS A 57 1.98 5.75 -14.60
N PHE A 58 2.83 6.71 -14.27
CA PHE A 58 3.43 6.83 -12.95
C PHE A 58 2.38 7.45 -12.00
N ILE A 59 1.56 6.59 -11.40
CA ILE A 59 0.57 6.98 -10.41
C ILE A 59 0.97 6.34 -9.10
N ALA A 60 1.02 7.16 -8.06
CA ALA A 60 1.30 6.75 -6.70
C ALA A 60 0.18 7.23 -5.78
N LEU A 61 0.00 6.53 -4.69
CA LEU A 61 -0.85 6.97 -3.59
C LEU A 61 -0.48 8.39 -3.16
N GLU A 62 -1.45 9.24 -2.87
CA GLU A 62 -1.21 10.64 -2.54
C GLU A 62 -0.34 10.80 -1.28
N PRO A 63 0.50 11.86 -1.22
CA PRO A 63 1.42 12.08 -0.10
C PRO A 63 0.74 12.03 1.26
N GLU A 64 -0.40 12.70 1.41
CA GLU A 64 -1.13 12.80 2.67
C GLU A 64 -1.64 11.43 3.15
N LYS A 65 -2.04 10.55 2.23
CA LYS A 65 -2.43 9.17 2.56
C LYS A 65 -1.22 8.34 2.96
N CYS A 66 -0.10 8.45 2.22
CA CYS A 66 1.16 7.78 2.57
C CYS A 66 1.64 8.19 3.97
N GLU A 67 1.61 9.49 4.29
CA GLU A 67 1.98 10.03 5.59
C GLU A 67 1.06 9.53 6.70
N PHE A 68 -0.24 9.50 6.47
CA PHE A 68 -1.22 8.96 7.41
C PHE A 68 -0.97 7.46 7.68
N ILE A 69 -0.78 6.67 6.61
CA ILE A 69 -0.47 5.24 6.74
C ILE A 69 0.82 5.03 7.50
N TYR A 70 1.87 5.81 7.19
CA TYR A 70 3.15 5.77 7.91
C TYR A 70 2.94 6.01 9.41
N LEU A 71 2.26 7.09 9.81
CA LEU A 71 2.03 7.41 11.23
C LEU A 71 1.19 6.32 11.92
N LEU A 72 0.15 5.83 11.27
CA LEU A 72 -0.72 4.78 11.80
C LEU A 72 0.05 3.47 11.99
N ALA A 73 0.83 3.06 11.00
CA ALA A 73 1.65 1.86 11.07
C ALA A 73 2.81 1.99 12.09
N ARG A 74 3.37 3.20 12.27
CA ARG A 74 4.33 3.49 13.34
C ARG A 74 3.69 3.36 14.72
N SER A 75 2.47 3.88 14.91
CA SER A 75 1.75 3.85 16.19
C SER A 75 1.35 2.44 16.63
N THR A 76 1.08 1.55 15.67
CA THR A 76 0.72 0.16 15.93
C THR A 76 1.91 -0.80 16.01
N GLY A 77 3.13 -0.30 15.75
CA GLY A 77 4.33 -1.11 15.74
C GLY A 77 4.38 -2.13 14.58
N ALA A 78 3.71 -1.85 13.46
CA ALA A 78 3.64 -2.74 12.31
C ALA A 78 5.02 -3.05 11.75
N ARG A 79 5.31 -4.34 11.49
CA ARG A 79 6.59 -4.84 10.98
C ARG A 79 6.43 -5.74 9.77
N ASN A 80 5.43 -6.61 9.81
CA ASN A 80 5.13 -7.54 8.72
C ASN A 80 3.98 -6.95 7.91
N ILE A 81 4.29 -6.45 6.73
CA ILE A 81 3.39 -5.66 5.92
C ILE A 81 3.22 -6.33 4.56
N VAL A 82 2.01 -6.43 4.08
CA VAL A 82 1.69 -6.83 2.70
C VAL A 82 1.20 -5.61 1.94
N GLU A 83 1.79 -5.35 0.80
CA GLU A 83 1.34 -4.33 -0.16
C GLU A 83 0.87 -5.02 -1.44
N ALA A 84 -0.41 -4.90 -1.73
CA ALA A 84 -1.01 -5.34 -2.98
C ALA A 84 -1.09 -4.17 -3.95
N GLY A 85 -0.28 -4.23 -5.03
CA GLY A 85 -0.19 -3.15 -6.01
C GLY A 85 0.94 -2.17 -5.72
N THR A 86 2.16 -2.62 -5.82
CA THR A 86 3.38 -1.83 -5.58
C THR A 86 3.59 -0.72 -6.62
N SER A 87 3.17 -0.95 -7.88
CA SER A 87 3.38 -0.01 -8.98
C SER A 87 4.87 0.41 -9.08
N PHE A 88 5.16 1.69 -8.94
CA PHE A 88 6.51 2.24 -8.99
C PHE A 88 7.20 2.31 -7.60
N GLY A 89 6.62 1.71 -6.59
CA GLY A 89 7.22 1.50 -5.27
C GLY A 89 7.29 2.74 -4.37
N VAL A 90 6.42 3.74 -4.57
CA VAL A 90 6.45 4.97 -3.76
C VAL A 90 5.89 4.72 -2.36
N SER A 91 4.68 4.18 -2.24
CA SER A 91 4.08 3.76 -0.97
C SER A 91 4.95 2.76 -0.23
N THR A 92 5.59 1.84 -0.97
CA THR A 92 6.52 0.84 -0.43
C THR A 92 7.68 1.48 0.36
N ILE A 93 8.20 2.65 -0.08
CA ILE A 93 9.26 3.37 0.66
C ILE A 93 8.78 3.74 2.07
N TYR A 94 7.56 4.28 2.21
CA TYR A 94 6.98 4.62 3.51
C TYR A 94 6.82 3.38 4.39
N LEU A 95 6.31 2.28 3.80
CA LEU A 95 6.10 1.02 4.52
C LEU A 95 7.43 0.39 4.97
N ALA A 96 8.47 0.46 4.13
CA ALA A 96 9.81 -0.02 4.47
C ALA A 96 10.45 0.80 5.59
N LEU A 97 10.32 2.12 5.57
CA LEU A 97 10.74 2.99 6.67
C LEU A 97 10.03 2.61 7.97
N VAL A 98 8.71 2.34 7.92
CA VAL A 98 7.95 1.85 9.10
C VAL A 98 8.54 0.55 9.63
N ALA A 99 8.70 -0.46 8.76
CA ALA A 99 9.17 -1.78 9.15
C ALA A 99 10.57 -1.70 9.80
N GLY A 100 11.51 -1.01 9.16
CA GLY A 100 12.87 -0.83 9.67
C GLY A 100 12.93 -0.07 11.00
N GLN A 101 12.19 1.04 11.10
CA GLN A 101 12.17 1.87 12.32
C GLN A 101 11.46 1.18 13.48
N ASN A 102 10.41 0.39 13.23
CA ASN A 102 9.73 -0.36 14.28
C ASN A 102 10.61 -1.48 14.83
N VAL A 103 11.43 -2.13 13.99
CA VAL A 103 12.42 -3.12 14.47
C VAL A 103 13.53 -2.45 15.28
N THR A 104 14.09 -1.34 14.79
CA THR A 104 15.19 -0.67 15.47
C THR A 104 14.78 -0.02 16.79
N SER A 105 13.49 0.25 16.99
CA SER A 105 12.92 0.78 18.24
C SER A 105 12.72 -0.29 19.32
N LEU A 106 12.85 -1.57 18.98
CA LEU A 106 12.73 -2.65 19.97
C LEU A 106 13.98 -2.72 20.86
N PRO A 107 13.82 -3.11 22.15
CA PRO A 107 14.98 -3.43 22.99
C PRO A 107 15.87 -4.44 22.27
N ARG A 108 17.19 -4.24 22.33
CA ARG A 108 18.14 -5.23 21.82
C ARG A 108 17.89 -6.55 22.53
N SER A 109 17.54 -7.58 21.76
CA SER A 109 17.42 -8.93 22.30
C SER A 109 18.75 -9.38 22.89
N GLU A 110 18.69 -10.17 23.98
CA GLU A 110 19.85 -10.82 24.57
C GLU A 110 20.62 -11.63 23.50
N PRO A 111 21.96 -11.79 23.64
CA PRO A 111 22.74 -12.60 22.73
C PRO A 111 22.17 -14.03 22.65
N GLY A 112 21.75 -14.45 21.47
CA GLY A 112 21.13 -15.77 21.23
C GLY A 112 19.65 -15.72 20.85
N ASN A 113 18.98 -14.60 21.00
CA ASN A 113 17.61 -14.43 20.50
C ASN A 113 17.65 -13.91 19.05
N SER A 114 16.88 -14.52 18.17
CA SER A 114 16.77 -14.08 16.77
C SER A 114 16.36 -12.61 16.71
N LYS A 115 17.02 -11.82 15.83
CA LYS A 115 16.58 -10.44 15.58
C LYS A 115 15.08 -10.45 15.23
N PRO A 116 14.31 -9.51 15.81
CA PRO A 116 12.90 -9.37 15.42
C PRO A 116 12.82 -9.18 13.91
N TRP A 117 11.97 -9.98 13.29
CA TRP A 117 11.81 -9.97 11.86
C TRP A 117 10.87 -8.83 11.44
N ALA A 118 11.17 -8.19 10.31
CA ALA A 118 10.31 -7.20 9.68
C ALA A 118 10.45 -7.28 8.17
N LYS A 119 9.36 -7.17 7.46
CA LYS A 119 9.34 -7.28 6.00
C LYS A 119 8.14 -6.59 5.40
N VAL A 120 8.36 -5.90 4.30
CA VAL A 120 7.31 -5.46 3.37
C VAL A 120 7.29 -6.45 2.21
N ILE A 121 6.24 -7.24 2.11
CA ILE A 121 5.95 -8.12 0.97
C ILE A 121 5.20 -7.26 -0.05
N ALA A 122 5.92 -6.78 -1.04
CA ALA A 122 5.42 -5.96 -2.13
C ALA A 122 5.04 -6.84 -3.33
N THR A 123 3.95 -6.53 -4.03
CA THR A 123 3.49 -7.33 -5.17
C THR A 123 3.28 -6.48 -6.41
N GLU A 124 3.86 -6.88 -7.55
CA GLU A 124 3.70 -6.17 -8.82
C GLU A 124 3.67 -7.14 -9.99
N LYS A 125 2.69 -6.98 -10.87
CA LYS A 125 2.51 -7.85 -12.03
C LYS A 125 3.37 -7.40 -13.22
N GLU A 126 3.51 -6.09 -13.40
CA GLU A 126 4.20 -5.50 -14.55
C GLU A 126 5.71 -5.42 -14.30
N ALA A 127 6.49 -6.26 -14.97
CA ALA A 127 7.96 -6.33 -14.79
C ALA A 127 8.65 -4.96 -14.99
N SER A 128 8.13 -4.11 -15.89
CA SER A 128 8.68 -2.77 -16.13
C SER A 128 8.48 -1.83 -14.93
N LYS A 129 7.37 -1.95 -14.21
CA LYS A 129 7.11 -1.21 -12.98
C LYS A 129 7.97 -1.76 -11.84
N ALA A 130 8.01 -3.08 -11.70
CA ALA A 130 8.84 -3.78 -10.71
C ALA A 130 10.31 -3.35 -10.78
N GLU A 131 10.89 -3.29 -11.98
CA GLU A 131 12.29 -2.84 -12.14
C GLU A 131 12.46 -1.36 -11.76
N LYS A 132 11.52 -0.49 -12.11
CA LYS A 132 11.57 0.91 -11.69
C LYS A 132 11.41 1.08 -10.18
N ALA A 133 10.54 0.29 -9.56
CA ALA A 133 10.39 0.27 -8.11
C ALA A 133 11.73 -0.09 -7.42
N ARG A 134 12.41 -1.15 -7.88
CA ARG A 134 13.74 -1.51 -7.38
C ARG A 134 14.78 -0.38 -7.54
N GLN A 135 14.73 0.34 -8.66
CA GLN A 135 15.62 1.49 -8.85
C GLN A 135 15.37 2.59 -7.81
N HIS A 136 14.12 2.92 -7.53
CA HIS A 136 13.77 3.90 -6.51
C HIS A 136 14.21 3.44 -5.11
N TRP A 137 14.03 2.16 -4.76
CA TRP A 137 14.45 1.62 -3.46
C TRP A 137 15.97 1.60 -3.29
N ARG A 138 16.73 1.25 -4.35
CA ARG A 138 18.20 1.36 -4.34
C ARG A 138 18.66 2.81 -4.12
N ILE A 139 17.98 3.78 -4.75
CA ILE A 139 18.25 5.20 -4.51
C ILE A 139 17.92 5.60 -3.07
N ALA A 140 16.83 5.09 -2.49
CA ALA A 140 16.49 5.33 -1.08
C ALA A 140 17.51 4.71 -0.12
N GLY A 141 18.19 3.63 -0.50
CA GLY A 141 19.32 3.03 0.21
C GLY A 141 18.94 2.15 1.39
N ASP A 142 19.89 1.99 2.33
CA ASP A 142 19.86 0.98 3.40
C ASP A 142 18.71 1.15 4.40
N ASP A 143 18.12 2.32 4.49
CA ASP A 143 16.95 2.55 5.36
C ASP A 143 15.66 1.93 4.78
N VAL A 144 15.66 1.57 3.48
CA VAL A 144 14.49 1.14 2.72
C VAL A 144 14.67 -0.24 2.08
N GLU A 145 15.67 -0.39 1.19
CA GLU A 145 15.82 -1.56 0.33
C GLU A 145 15.87 -2.90 1.08
N PRO A 146 16.61 -3.04 2.21
CA PRO A 146 16.74 -4.33 2.91
C PRO A 146 15.43 -4.86 3.51
N TRP A 147 14.43 -4.00 3.66
CA TRP A 147 13.15 -4.35 4.28
C TRP A 147 12.10 -4.84 3.28
N ILE A 148 12.42 -4.84 1.97
CA ILE A 148 11.44 -5.13 0.91
C ILE A 148 11.73 -6.50 0.28
N SER A 149 10.65 -7.27 0.10
CA SER A 149 10.61 -8.47 -0.74
C SER A 149 9.58 -8.25 -1.83
N LEU A 150 10.02 -8.14 -3.07
CA LEU A 150 9.13 -7.95 -4.21
C LEU A 150 8.77 -9.28 -4.84
N LEU A 151 7.49 -9.57 -4.93
CA LEU A 151 6.90 -10.68 -5.65
C LEU A 151 6.42 -10.18 -7.02
N GLU A 152 7.05 -10.65 -8.07
CA GLU A 152 6.64 -10.35 -9.45
C GLU A 152 5.68 -11.41 -10.00
N GLY A 153 4.66 -10.95 -10.71
CA GLY A 153 3.65 -11.80 -11.33
C GLY A 153 2.28 -11.67 -10.69
N ASP A 154 1.42 -12.66 -10.93
CA ASP A 154 0.08 -12.68 -10.36
C ASP A 154 0.16 -12.89 -8.84
N LEU A 155 -0.34 -11.92 -8.08
CA LEU A 155 -0.28 -11.98 -6.62
C LEU A 155 -1.08 -13.15 -6.04
N LEU A 156 -2.17 -13.58 -6.70
CA LEU A 156 -2.97 -14.71 -6.23
C LEU A 156 -2.20 -16.05 -6.36
N GLU A 157 -1.15 -16.09 -7.18
CA GLU A 157 -0.26 -17.23 -7.30
C GLU A 157 1.01 -17.12 -6.45
N THR A 158 1.58 -15.93 -6.35
CA THR A 158 2.88 -15.69 -5.71
C THR A 158 2.76 -15.50 -4.20
N LEU A 159 1.75 -14.74 -3.75
CA LEU A 159 1.57 -14.38 -2.34
C LEU A 159 1.29 -15.59 -1.42
N PRO A 160 0.48 -16.61 -1.80
CA PRO A 160 0.26 -17.77 -0.94
C PRO A 160 1.54 -18.47 -0.49
N ARG A 161 2.49 -18.65 -1.40
CA ARG A 161 3.79 -19.31 -1.13
C ARG A 161 4.65 -18.51 -0.16
N GLU A 162 4.67 -17.18 -0.33
CA GLU A 162 5.42 -16.29 0.57
C GLU A 162 4.81 -16.27 1.97
N LEU A 163 3.47 -16.29 2.07
CA LEU A 163 2.76 -16.27 3.34
C LEU A 163 2.93 -17.56 4.16
N GLU A 164 3.23 -18.71 3.54
CA GLU A 164 3.50 -19.96 4.27
C GLU A 164 4.69 -19.84 5.23
N GLY A 165 5.75 -19.11 4.83
CA GLY A 165 6.95 -18.87 5.63
C GLY A 165 6.92 -17.60 6.48
N THR A 166 5.83 -16.83 6.40
CA THR A 166 5.72 -15.53 7.06
C THR A 166 4.93 -15.66 8.37
N GLY A 167 5.34 -14.93 9.41
CA GLY A 167 4.57 -14.78 10.65
C GLY A 167 3.27 -14.02 10.44
N GLU A 168 2.65 -13.59 11.54
CA GLU A 168 1.43 -12.77 11.47
C GLU A 168 1.67 -11.45 10.74
N ILE A 169 0.67 -11.01 10.00
CA ILE A 169 0.67 -9.75 9.24
C ILE A 169 0.07 -8.63 10.09
N ASP A 170 0.79 -7.52 10.17
CA ASP A 170 0.40 -6.33 10.94
C ASP A 170 -0.42 -5.35 10.12
N LEU A 171 -0.15 -5.27 8.81
CA LEU A 171 -0.81 -4.34 7.91
C LEU A 171 -0.93 -4.94 6.51
N LEU A 172 -2.11 -4.80 5.90
CA LEU A 172 -2.37 -5.04 4.48
C LEU A 172 -2.79 -3.72 3.84
N LEU A 173 -2.01 -3.26 2.85
CA LEU A 173 -2.38 -2.15 1.98
C LEU A 173 -2.94 -2.72 0.67
N LEU A 174 -4.17 -2.35 0.32
CA LEU A 174 -4.86 -2.68 -0.92
C LEU A 174 -4.91 -1.44 -1.82
N ASP A 175 -3.88 -1.24 -2.62
CA ASP A 175 -3.81 -0.23 -3.68
C ASP A 175 -3.66 -0.93 -5.02
N ILE A 176 -4.63 -1.78 -5.34
CA ILE A 176 -4.62 -2.71 -6.45
C ILE A 176 -5.90 -2.59 -7.28
N TRP A 177 -5.86 -3.18 -8.46
CA TRP A 177 -7.04 -3.29 -9.32
C TRP A 177 -8.23 -3.90 -8.56
N ILE A 178 -9.36 -3.18 -8.59
CA ILE A 178 -10.54 -3.40 -7.73
C ILE A 178 -11.00 -4.86 -7.65
N PRO A 179 -11.12 -5.62 -8.77
CA PRO A 179 -11.54 -7.03 -8.72
C PRO A 179 -10.63 -7.95 -7.90
N LEU A 180 -9.38 -7.54 -7.67
CA LEU A 180 -8.42 -8.33 -6.89
C LEU A 180 -8.41 -7.99 -5.40
N ALA A 181 -9.04 -6.89 -4.99
CA ALA A 181 -8.96 -6.40 -3.61
C ALA A 181 -9.59 -7.38 -2.59
N LEU A 182 -10.83 -7.84 -2.81
CA LEU A 182 -11.47 -8.81 -1.92
C LEU A 182 -10.78 -10.19 -1.94
N PRO A 183 -10.45 -10.79 -3.10
CA PRO A 183 -9.67 -12.03 -3.14
C PRO A 183 -8.34 -11.93 -2.38
N THR A 184 -7.62 -10.81 -2.51
CA THR A 184 -6.38 -10.58 -1.78
C THR A 184 -6.60 -10.49 -0.27
N LEU A 185 -7.62 -9.75 0.16
CA LEU A 185 -7.99 -9.69 1.59
C LEU A 185 -8.29 -11.09 2.14
N GLN A 186 -9.09 -11.87 1.44
CA GLN A 186 -9.47 -13.23 1.86
C GLN A 186 -8.25 -14.16 1.95
N LEU A 187 -7.28 -14.00 1.05
CA LEU A 187 -6.04 -14.75 1.05
C LEU A 187 -5.12 -14.37 2.23
N VAL A 188 -5.04 -13.09 2.59
CA VAL A 188 -4.17 -12.61 3.67
C VAL A 188 -4.83 -12.74 5.05
N LYS A 189 -6.17 -12.66 5.13
CA LYS A 189 -6.92 -12.65 6.39
C LYS A 189 -6.51 -13.75 7.40
N PRO A 190 -6.28 -15.02 7.01
CA PRO A 190 -5.86 -16.05 7.96
C PRO A 190 -4.50 -15.78 8.64
N ARG A 191 -3.73 -14.83 8.12
CA ARG A 191 -2.43 -14.42 8.66
C ARG A 191 -2.47 -13.06 9.37
N LEU A 192 -3.61 -12.36 9.37
CA LEU A 192 -3.74 -11.10 10.08
C LEU A 192 -3.71 -11.34 11.60
N ARG A 193 -2.83 -10.64 12.31
CA ARG A 193 -2.90 -10.64 13.77
C ARG A 193 -4.15 -9.87 14.24
N ARG A 194 -4.59 -10.13 15.46
CA ARG A 194 -5.59 -9.26 16.09
C ARG A 194 -5.04 -7.83 16.20
N GLY A 195 -5.82 -6.85 15.78
CA GLY A 195 -5.41 -5.45 15.69
C GLY A 195 -4.62 -5.10 14.43
N ALA A 196 -4.51 -6.02 13.46
CA ALA A 196 -3.92 -5.70 12.17
C ALA A 196 -4.75 -4.67 11.41
N LEU A 197 -4.07 -3.84 10.62
CA LEU A 197 -4.68 -2.83 9.77
C LEU A 197 -4.92 -3.40 8.36
N VAL A 198 -6.08 -3.10 7.80
CA VAL A 198 -6.37 -3.25 6.36
C VAL A 198 -6.76 -1.88 5.84
N ILE A 199 -6.01 -1.40 4.85
CA ILE A 199 -6.19 -0.06 4.29
C ILE A 199 -6.43 -0.20 2.80
N THR A 200 -7.50 0.44 2.29
CA THR A 200 -7.86 0.38 0.86
C THR A 200 -8.06 1.78 0.32
N ASP A 201 -7.41 2.08 -0.81
CA ASP A 201 -7.54 3.39 -1.46
C ASP A 201 -8.75 3.48 -2.38
N MET A 202 -9.17 4.73 -2.69
CA MET A 202 -10.23 5.08 -3.67
C MET A 202 -11.62 4.55 -3.35
N THR A 203 -11.90 4.11 -2.13
CA THR A 203 -13.17 3.47 -1.73
C THR A 203 -14.36 4.42 -1.75
N GLY A 204 -14.15 5.72 -1.62
CA GLY A 204 -15.21 6.74 -1.68
C GLY A 204 -15.70 7.00 -3.12
N ILE A 205 -14.77 7.24 -4.03
CA ILE A 205 -15.07 7.55 -5.44
C ILE A 205 -15.50 6.29 -6.21
N ALA A 206 -14.87 5.14 -5.93
CA ALA A 206 -15.17 3.87 -6.57
C ALA A 206 -16.09 2.97 -5.73
N LYS A 207 -16.92 3.53 -4.84
CA LYS A 207 -17.74 2.79 -3.87
C LYS A 207 -18.55 1.66 -4.50
N THR A 208 -19.16 1.89 -5.65
CA THR A 208 -19.96 0.88 -6.34
C THR A 208 -19.11 -0.28 -6.86
N ALA A 209 -17.91 0.01 -7.35
CA ALA A 209 -17.00 -1.02 -7.83
C ALA A 209 -16.37 -1.81 -6.67
N TYR A 210 -16.21 -1.19 -5.49
CA TYR A 210 -15.76 -1.85 -4.25
C TYR A 210 -16.89 -2.46 -3.42
N ALA A 211 -18.13 -2.57 -3.93
CA ALA A 211 -19.29 -3.00 -3.15
C ALA A 211 -19.06 -4.32 -2.41
N ASP A 212 -18.45 -5.31 -3.05
CA ASP A 212 -18.19 -6.63 -2.44
C ASP A 212 -17.15 -6.54 -1.32
N LEU A 213 -16.05 -5.81 -1.53
CA LEU A 213 -15.03 -5.58 -0.49
C LEU A 213 -15.61 -4.81 0.70
N LEU A 214 -16.30 -3.70 0.42
CA LEU A 214 -16.91 -2.88 1.47
C LEU A 214 -17.98 -3.64 2.23
N GLY A 215 -18.83 -4.41 1.53
CA GLY A 215 -19.80 -5.28 2.16
C GLY A 215 -19.15 -6.30 3.08
N TYR A 216 -18.03 -6.88 2.67
CA TYR A 216 -17.25 -7.81 3.50
C TYR A 216 -16.63 -7.14 4.73
N LEU A 217 -16.00 -5.96 4.56
CA LEU A 217 -15.35 -5.23 5.66
C LEU A 217 -16.36 -4.66 6.67
N HIS A 218 -17.53 -4.22 6.20
CA HIS A 218 -18.58 -3.64 7.02
C HIS A 218 -19.46 -4.67 7.74
N ASP A 219 -19.37 -5.95 7.37
CA ASP A 219 -20.02 -7.03 8.12
C ASP A 219 -19.20 -7.39 9.37
N PRO A 220 -19.72 -7.13 10.59
CA PRO A 220 -19.01 -7.42 11.83
C PRO A 220 -18.62 -8.89 12.00
N ALA A 221 -19.40 -9.81 11.39
CA ALA A 221 -19.13 -11.25 11.43
C ALA A 221 -17.80 -11.63 10.81
N ASN A 222 -17.25 -10.78 9.91
CA ASN A 222 -15.94 -10.97 9.34
C ASN A 222 -14.78 -10.51 10.23
N GLY A 223 -15.09 -9.97 11.43
CA GLY A 223 -14.09 -9.57 12.42
C GLY A 223 -13.43 -8.22 12.15
N PHE A 224 -13.99 -7.37 11.30
CA PHE A 224 -13.45 -6.04 11.04
C PHE A 224 -14.26 -4.95 11.73
N ARG A 225 -13.58 -3.85 12.07
CA ARG A 225 -14.16 -2.57 12.43
C ARG A 225 -13.56 -1.53 11.49
N THR A 226 -14.41 -0.81 10.77
CA THR A 226 -13.98 -0.05 9.60
C THR A 226 -14.62 1.33 9.54
N MET A 227 -13.92 2.26 8.89
CA MET A 227 -14.45 3.57 8.53
C MET A 227 -13.78 4.11 7.26
N THR A 228 -14.54 4.82 6.45
CA THR A 228 -13.97 5.60 5.34
C THR A 228 -13.49 6.95 5.87
N THR A 229 -12.23 7.27 5.68
CA THR A 229 -11.65 8.56 6.07
C THR A 229 -11.84 9.60 4.96
N PRO A 230 -11.88 10.91 5.28
CA PRO A 230 -12.22 11.98 4.33
C PRO A 230 -11.03 12.43 3.45
N PHE A 231 -10.12 11.52 3.12
CA PHE A 231 -9.10 11.80 2.11
C PHE A 231 -9.72 11.86 0.70
N SER A 232 -9.03 12.52 -0.22
CA SER A 232 -9.43 12.56 -1.63
C SER A 232 -9.67 11.15 -2.18
N GLY A 233 -10.80 10.92 -2.83
CA GLY A 233 -11.20 9.59 -3.30
C GLY A 233 -11.65 8.62 -2.21
N GLY A 234 -11.50 8.94 -0.93
CA GLY A 234 -11.77 8.07 0.22
C GLY A 234 -10.64 7.08 0.48
N LEU A 235 -10.32 6.86 1.74
CA LEU A 235 -9.40 5.82 2.21
C LEU A 235 -10.14 5.01 3.28
N GLU A 236 -10.40 3.74 3.01
CA GLU A 236 -11.00 2.83 3.98
C GLU A 236 -9.93 2.33 4.94
N VAL A 237 -10.19 2.51 6.23
CA VAL A 237 -9.30 2.03 7.30
C VAL A 237 -10.07 1.03 8.13
N SER A 238 -9.59 -0.21 8.13
CA SER A 238 -10.18 -1.32 8.88
C SER A 238 -9.19 -1.89 9.86
N VAL A 239 -9.69 -2.28 11.03
CA VAL A 239 -8.92 -3.01 12.04
C VAL A 239 -9.50 -4.41 12.19
N TYR A 240 -8.66 -5.42 12.11
CA TYR A 240 -9.06 -6.82 12.30
C TYR A 240 -9.18 -7.12 13.80
N LEU A 241 -10.40 -7.25 14.26
CA LEU A 241 -10.77 -7.52 15.67
C LEU A 241 -11.77 -8.68 15.72
N PRO A 242 -11.34 -9.91 15.39
CA PRO A 242 -12.23 -11.07 15.55
C PRO A 242 -12.62 -11.25 17.02
N ASP A 243 -13.80 -11.81 17.25
CA ASP A 243 -14.22 -12.14 18.60
C ASP A 243 -13.21 -13.09 19.26
N LEU A 244 -13.06 -12.97 20.56
CA LEU A 244 -12.27 -13.91 21.35
C LEU A 244 -13.11 -15.18 21.52
N GLU A 245 -12.57 -16.32 21.12
CA GLU A 245 -13.14 -17.63 21.43
C GLU A 245 -13.08 -17.90 22.93
#